data_db904d722c0f16a32b6274a3f70e8433
#
_entry.id   db904d722c0f16a32b6274a3f70e8433
#
_cell.length_a   1.000
_cell.length_b   1.000
_cell.length_c   1.000
_cell.angle_alpha   90.00
_cell.angle_beta   90.00
_cell.angle_gamma   90.00
#
_symmetry.space_group_name_H-M   'P 1'
#
loop_
_entity.id
_entity.type
_entity.pdbx_description
1 polymer ?
#
loop_
_entity_poly.entity_id
_entity_poly.type
_entity_poly.pdbx_seq_one_letter_code
_entity_poly.pdbx_strand_id
1 'polypeptide(L)'
;MKNIDAFKAHGDIIWNIANLLRGPYRPPQYRRVMIPLTVLRRLDCVLEASKDAVIKHHKQLKEQTDKDGKPKYDAETIEKMVFHKFKLAFFNTSEFTFQSLLGDPDKLAANLANYMAGFSSRARKIIEKFKFEEEIEKLEEANRLFDVIKQVAAVDLHPDTIPNIAMGYLFEDLVRRFNEQANEE
;
A
#
# COMPACT_ATOMS: atom_id res chain seq x y z
N MET A 1 21.19 -18.10 6.80
CA MET A 1 20.79 -18.81 5.57
C MET A 1 19.29 -18.88 5.37
N LYS A 2 18.44 -19.23 6.37
CA LYS A 2 16.97 -19.33 6.21
C LYS A 2 16.25 -18.03 5.74
N ASN A 3 16.77 -16.83 6.04
CA ASN A 3 16.13 -15.56 5.65
C ASN A 3 16.37 -15.14 4.19
N ILE A 4 17.43 -15.63 3.57
CA ILE A 4 17.77 -15.26 2.18
C ILE A 4 16.87 -16.01 1.20
N ASP A 5 16.56 -17.27 1.49
CA ASP A 5 15.69 -18.08 0.61
C ASP A 5 14.23 -17.61 0.67
N ALA A 6 13.79 -17.12 1.85
CA ALA A 6 12.43 -16.62 2.02
C ALA A 6 12.16 -15.35 1.19
N PHE A 7 13.08 -14.37 1.16
CA PHE A 7 12.85 -13.16 0.37
C PHE A 7 12.91 -13.41 -1.14
N LYS A 8 13.74 -14.36 -1.59
CA LYS A 8 13.78 -14.76 -3.01
C LYS A 8 12.46 -15.36 -3.46
N ALA A 9 11.89 -16.26 -2.66
CA ALA A 9 10.58 -16.85 -2.96
C ALA A 9 9.47 -15.78 -3.07
N HIS A 10 9.45 -14.80 -2.18
CA HIS A 10 8.50 -13.69 -2.25
C HIS A 10 8.76 -12.77 -3.45
N GLY A 11 10.04 -12.52 -3.77
CA GLY A 11 10.44 -11.79 -4.97
C GLY A 11 9.95 -12.50 -6.25
N ASP A 12 10.06 -13.79 -6.32
CA ASP A 12 9.58 -14.59 -7.47
C ASP A 12 8.05 -14.56 -7.59
N ILE A 13 7.32 -14.63 -6.46
CA ILE A 13 5.86 -14.48 -6.46
C ILE A 13 5.46 -13.11 -7.01
N ILE A 14 6.05 -12.03 -6.49
CA ILE A 14 5.76 -10.66 -6.94
C ILE A 14 6.14 -10.48 -8.41
N TRP A 15 7.30 -11.00 -8.82
CA TRP A 15 7.72 -10.99 -10.21
C TRP A 15 6.72 -11.68 -11.14
N ASN A 16 6.16 -12.81 -10.71
CA ASN A 16 5.18 -13.55 -11.50
C ASN A 16 3.84 -12.82 -11.62
N ILE A 17 3.45 -12.00 -10.64
CA ILE A 17 2.25 -11.16 -10.73
C ILE A 17 2.36 -10.18 -11.92
N ALA A 18 3.56 -9.71 -12.24
CA ALA A 18 3.79 -8.83 -13.37
C ALA A 18 3.37 -9.43 -14.73
N ASN A 19 3.23 -10.76 -14.82
CA ASN A 19 2.70 -11.39 -16.03
C ASN A 19 1.25 -10.99 -16.34
N LEU A 20 0.47 -10.58 -15.35
CA LEU A 20 -0.88 -10.04 -15.54
C LEU A 20 -0.88 -8.69 -16.26
N LEU A 21 0.25 -8.01 -16.32
CA LEU A 21 0.41 -6.70 -16.96
C LEU A 21 0.65 -6.80 -18.47
N ARG A 22 0.88 -8.00 -18.99
CA ARG A 22 1.09 -8.22 -20.43
C ARG A 22 -0.14 -7.79 -21.22
N GLY A 23 0.10 -7.07 -22.30
CA GLY A 23 -0.92 -6.48 -23.15
C GLY A 23 -1.06 -4.98 -22.88
N PRO A 24 -1.66 -4.53 -21.77
CA PRO A 24 -1.76 -3.09 -21.46
C PRO A 24 -0.42 -2.42 -21.16
N TYR A 25 0.57 -3.19 -20.73
CA TYR A 25 1.91 -2.69 -20.40
C TYR A 25 3.01 -3.40 -21.20
N ARG A 26 4.04 -2.64 -21.54
CA ARG A 26 5.32 -3.20 -21.99
C ARG A 26 6.18 -3.57 -20.78
N PRO A 27 7.06 -4.57 -20.84
CA PRO A 27 7.89 -5.00 -19.74
C PRO A 27 8.62 -3.88 -18.99
N PRO A 28 9.23 -2.85 -19.64
CA PRO A 28 9.85 -1.72 -18.94
C PRO A 28 8.91 -0.91 -18.06
N GLN A 29 7.61 -1.02 -18.28
CA GLN A 29 6.58 -0.27 -17.52
C GLN A 29 6.09 -1.03 -16.29
N TYR A 30 6.35 -2.34 -16.17
CA TYR A 30 5.84 -3.17 -15.07
C TYR A 30 6.21 -2.62 -13.70
N ARG A 31 7.40 -2.02 -13.56
CA ARG A 31 7.85 -1.38 -12.32
C ARG A 31 6.90 -0.29 -11.81
N ARG A 32 6.21 0.41 -12.71
CA ARG A 32 5.26 1.49 -12.35
C ARG A 32 4.05 0.98 -11.59
N VAL A 33 3.71 -0.28 -11.77
CA VAL A 33 2.61 -0.96 -11.09
C VAL A 33 3.14 -1.77 -9.90
N MET A 34 4.15 -2.59 -10.12
CA MET A 34 4.58 -3.58 -9.12
C MET A 34 5.31 -2.97 -7.92
N ILE A 35 6.13 -1.93 -8.12
CA ILE A 35 6.86 -1.30 -7.01
C ILE A 35 5.89 -0.58 -6.07
N PRO A 36 4.99 0.30 -6.52
CA PRO A 36 4.00 0.93 -5.63
C PRO A 36 3.11 -0.08 -4.91
N LEU A 37 2.62 -1.10 -5.60
CA LEU A 37 1.77 -2.13 -4.99
C LEU A 37 2.51 -2.94 -3.92
N THR A 38 3.77 -3.26 -4.14
CA THR A 38 4.59 -3.95 -3.14
C THR A 38 4.79 -3.08 -1.90
N VAL A 39 5.07 -1.78 -2.08
CA VAL A 39 5.15 -0.82 -0.96
C VAL A 39 3.82 -0.78 -0.20
N LEU A 40 2.71 -0.53 -0.89
CA LEU A 40 1.39 -0.44 -0.27
C LEU A 40 1.02 -1.72 0.48
N ARG A 41 1.29 -2.89 -0.10
CA ARG A 41 1.04 -4.17 0.56
C ARG A 41 1.87 -4.35 1.82
N ARG A 42 3.16 -3.97 1.79
CA ARG A 42 3.99 -3.99 3.00
C ARG A 42 3.44 -3.07 4.08
N LEU A 43 3.04 -1.85 3.73
CA LEU A 43 2.46 -0.90 4.68
C LEU A 43 1.15 -1.45 5.27
N ASP A 44 0.31 -2.07 4.46
CA ASP A 44 -0.93 -2.72 4.88
C ASP A 44 -0.67 -3.82 5.93
N CYS A 45 0.28 -4.70 5.67
CA CYS A 45 0.69 -5.76 6.60
C CYS A 45 1.27 -5.19 7.91
N VAL A 46 2.09 -4.16 7.85
CA VAL A 46 2.69 -3.52 9.04
C VAL A 46 1.62 -2.90 9.94
N LEU A 47 0.56 -2.34 9.37
CA LEU A 47 -0.50 -1.65 10.11
C LEU A 47 -1.62 -2.58 10.60
N GLU A 48 -1.67 -3.83 10.16
CA GLU A 48 -2.78 -4.75 10.41
C GLU A 48 -3.21 -4.79 11.88
N ALA A 49 -2.27 -4.94 12.81
CA ALA A 49 -2.55 -5.08 14.23
C ALA A 49 -3.08 -3.79 14.90
N SER A 50 -2.80 -2.63 14.36
CA SER A 50 -3.12 -1.33 14.97
C SER A 50 -4.24 -0.57 14.26
N LYS A 51 -4.61 -0.97 13.05
CA LYS A 51 -5.48 -0.21 12.17
C LYS A 51 -6.84 0.15 12.79
N ASP A 52 -7.55 -0.81 13.32
CA ASP A 52 -8.88 -0.60 13.90
C ASP A 52 -8.86 0.37 15.10
N ALA A 53 -7.85 0.21 15.96
CA ALA A 53 -7.67 1.10 17.11
C ALA A 53 -7.31 2.53 16.68
N VAL A 54 -6.50 2.68 15.65
CA VAL A 54 -6.15 3.98 15.06
C VAL A 54 -7.37 4.65 14.45
N ILE A 55 -8.15 3.95 13.64
CA ILE A 55 -9.37 4.49 13.01
C ILE A 55 -10.35 4.96 14.07
N LYS A 56 -10.60 4.12 15.07
CA LYS A 56 -11.51 4.46 16.18
C LYS A 56 -11.07 5.72 16.91
N HIS A 57 -9.79 5.80 17.27
CA HIS A 57 -9.25 6.95 17.99
C HIS A 57 -9.27 8.22 17.14
N HIS A 58 -8.87 8.13 15.88
CA HIS A 58 -8.92 9.25 14.94
C HIS A 58 -10.33 9.80 14.80
N LYS A 59 -11.33 8.91 14.65
CA LYS A 59 -12.73 9.30 14.56
C LYS A 59 -13.21 10.01 15.83
N GLN A 60 -12.88 9.47 17.01
CA GLN A 60 -13.21 10.08 18.29
C GLN A 60 -12.64 11.50 18.43
N LEU A 61 -11.39 11.72 17.99
CA LEU A 61 -10.78 13.06 18.03
C LEU A 61 -11.45 14.03 17.06
N LYS A 62 -11.80 13.55 15.87
CA LYS A 62 -12.44 14.35 14.82
C LYS A 62 -13.85 14.79 15.20
N GLU A 63 -14.56 13.98 15.97
CA GLU A 63 -15.93 14.26 16.44
C GLU A 63 -15.98 15.20 17.66
N GLN A 64 -14.83 15.49 18.30
CA GLN A 64 -14.82 16.42 19.44
C GLN A 64 -15.02 17.86 18.97
N THR A 65 -15.94 18.53 19.68
CA THR A 65 -16.26 19.95 19.44
C THR A 65 -15.89 20.79 20.66
N ASP A 66 -15.66 22.07 20.43
CA ASP A 66 -15.55 23.09 21.50
C ASP A 66 -16.93 23.52 22.03
N LYS A 67 -16.93 24.52 22.88
CA LYS A 67 -18.18 25.07 23.50
C LYS A 67 -19.12 25.70 22.49
N ASP A 68 -18.59 26.08 21.31
CA ASP A 68 -19.35 26.72 20.24
C ASP A 68 -19.77 25.73 19.14
N GLY A 69 -19.52 24.42 19.36
CA GLY A 69 -19.85 23.35 18.41
C GLY A 69 -18.90 23.22 17.21
N LYS A 70 -17.74 23.92 17.24
CA LYS A 70 -16.72 23.82 16.20
C LYS A 70 -15.75 22.66 16.48
N PRO A 71 -15.11 22.09 15.43
CA PRO A 71 -14.08 21.07 15.64
C PRO A 71 -13.03 21.54 16.65
N LYS A 72 -12.80 20.74 17.68
CA LYS A 72 -11.86 21.07 18.78
C LYS A 72 -10.40 21.05 18.32
N TYR A 73 -10.07 20.18 17.37
CA TYR A 73 -8.73 19.98 16.86
C TYR A 73 -8.71 20.09 15.35
N ASP A 74 -7.67 20.68 14.81
CA ASP A 74 -7.38 20.62 13.37
C ASP A 74 -6.74 19.28 12.97
N ALA A 75 -6.64 19.03 11.66
CA ALA A 75 -6.13 17.78 11.13
C ALA A 75 -4.68 17.51 11.57
N GLU A 76 -3.83 18.53 11.63
CA GLU A 76 -2.43 18.39 12.03
C GLU A 76 -2.30 17.99 13.51
N THR A 77 -3.10 18.61 14.36
CA THR A 77 -3.14 18.28 15.80
C THR A 77 -3.64 16.84 16.01
N ILE A 78 -4.71 16.43 15.31
CA ILE A 78 -5.22 15.05 15.37
C ILE A 78 -4.12 14.07 14.96
N GLU A 79 -3.43 14.33 13.87
CA GLU A 79 -2.34 13.47 13.38
C GLU A 79 -1.23 13.31 14.43
N LYS A 80 -0.79 14.42 15.05
CA LYS A 80 0.19 14.40 16.16
C LYS A 80 -0.29 13.59 17.36
N MET A 81 -1.56 13.71 17.73
CA MET A 81 -2.15 12.96 18.83
C MET A 81 -2.21 11.46 18.55
N VAL A 82 -2.52 11.06 17.32
CA VAL A 82 -2.49 9.65 16.89
C VAL A 82 -1.07 9.10 16.95
N PHE A 83 -0.08 9.80 16.40
CA PHE A 83 1.32 9.40 16.49
C PHE A 83 1.81 9.25 17.93
N HIS A 84 1.47 10.20 18.79
CA HIS A 84 1.86 10.16 20.19
C HIS A 84 1.27 8.95 20.92
N LYS A 85 -0.02 8.67 20.69
CA LYS A 85 -0.72 7.57 21.35
C LYS A 85 -0.22 6.19 20.92
N PHE A 86 -0.09 5.97 19.62
CA PHE A 86 0.22 4.64 19.06
C PHE A 86 1.71 4.43 18.80
N LYS A 87 2.53 5.48 18.88
CA LYS A 87 3.98 5.45 18.64
C LYS A 87 4.36 4.78 17.30
N LEU A 88 3.59 5.08 16.27
CA LEU A 88 3.78 4.56 14.92
C LEU A 88 4.65 5.52 14.10
N ALA A 89 5.34 5.00 13.08
CA ALA A 89 6.06 5.82 12.11
C ALA A 89 5.12 6.40 11.03
N PHE A 90 4.00 5.71 10.78
CA PHE A 90 2.92 6.09 9.87
C PHE A 90 1.65 5.34 10.26
N PHE A 91 0.49 5.81 9.79
CA PHE A 91 -0.80 5.15 9.98
C PHE A 91 -1.72 5.37 8.78
N ASN A 92 -2.85 4.67 8.75
CA ASN A 92 -3.89 4.82 7.74
C ASN A 92 -5.26 4.88 8.42
N THR A 93 -6.07 5.86 8.06
CA THR A 93 -7.42 6.07 8.59
C THR A 93 -8.54 5.61 7.67
N SER A 94 -8.22 5.12 6.48
CA SER A 94 -9.20 4.48 5.60
C SER A 94 -9.71 3.18 6.23
N GLU A 95 -10.97 2.86 6.04
CA GLU A 95 -11.56 1.59 6.49
C GLU A 95 -11.12 0.40 5.63
N PHE A 96 -10.51 0.66 4.47
CA PHE A 96 -10.06 -0.38 3.56
C PHE A 96 -8.71 -0.97 3.95
N THR A 97 -8.57 -2.27 3.69
CA THR A 97 -7.33 -3.04 3.62
C THR A 97 -7.22 -3.66 2.24
N PHE A 98 -6.06 -4.21 1.87
CA PHE A 98 -5.95 -4.94 0.60
C PHE A 98 -6.97 -6.07 0.50
N GLN A 99 -7.23 -6.78 1.60
CA GLN A 99 -8.21 -7.86 1.61
C GLN A 99 -9.65 -7.33 1.45
N SER A 100 -10.01 -6.26 2.16
CA SER A 100 -11.37 -5.71 2.10
C SER A 100 -11.69 -5.02 0.77
N LEU A 101 -10.68 -4.50 0.06
CA LEU A 101 -10.83 -3.95 -1.30
C LEU A 101 -11.44 -4.95 -2.27
N LEU A 102 -11.20 -6.25 -2.08
CA LEU A 102 -11.72 -7.31 -2.95
C LEU A 102 -13.23 -7.55 -2.78
N GLY A 103 -13.83 -7.02 -1.72
CA GLY A 103 -15.26 -7.19 -1.42
C GLY A 103 -16.20 -6.41 -2.33
N ASP A 104 -15.73 -5.38 -3.02
CA ASP A 104 -16.52 -4.56 -3.95
C ASP A 104 -15.73 -4.29 -5.24
N PRO A 105 -15.75 -5.24 -6.19
CA PRO A 105 -15.00 -5.12 -7.43
C PRO A 105 -15.40 -3.92 -8.29
N ASP A 106 -16.68 -3.54 -8.28
CA ASP A 106 -17.20 -2.44 -9.09
C ASP A 106 -16.72 -1.06 -8.62
N LYS A 107 -16.32 -0.95 -7.35
CA LYS A 107 -15.79 0.27 -6.74
C LYS A 107 -14.31 0.17 -6.39
N LEU A 108 -13.62 -0.85 -6.88
CA LEU A 108 -12.25 -1.13 -6.49
C LEU A 108 -11.30 0.05 -6.71
N ALA A 109 -11.35 0.70 -7.87
CA ALA A 109 -10.50 1.86 -8.16
C ALA A 109 -10.74 3.02 -7.17
N ALA A 110 -12.01 3.36 -6.92
CA ALA A 110 -12.38 4.41 -5.99
C ALA A 110 -12.00 4.07 -4.54
N ASN A 111 -12.21 2.81 -4.14
CA ASN A 111 -11.85 2.34 -2.80
C ASN A 111 -10.33 2.28 -2.59
N LEU A 112 -9.57 1.91 -3.60
CA LEU A 112 -8.11 1.95 -3.58
C LEU A 112 -7.58 3.38 -3.48
N ALA A 113 -8.18 4.33 -4.21
CA ALA A 113 -7.86 5.75 -4.08
C ALA A 113 -8.15 6.27 -2.66
N ASN A 114 -9.29 5.88 -2.07
CA ASN A 114 -9.62 6.20 -0.68
C ASN A 114 -8.59 5.61 0.29
N TYR A 115 -8.20 4.36 0.09
CA TYR A 115 -7.17 3.69 0.88
C TYR A 115 -5.84 4.47 0.85
N MET A 116 -5.38 4.87 -0.32
CA MET A 116 -4.13 5.63 -0.48
C MET A 116 -4.22 7.02 0.17
N ALA A 117 -5.36 7.71 0.02
CA ALA A 117 -5.60 9.02 0.63
C ALA A 117 -5.66 8.96 2.17
N GLY A 118 -5.97 7.81 2.75
CA GLY A 118 -6.08 7.60 4.20
C GLY A 118 -4.76 7.53 4.95
N PHE A 119 -3.62 7.45 4.27
CA PHE A 119 -2.31 7.46 4.93
C PHE A 119 -2.01 8.79 5.61
N SER A 120 -1.30 8.72 6.74
CA SER A 120 -0.76 9.90 7.42
C SER A 120 0.08 10.76 6.47
N SER A 121 0.15 12.07 6.72
CA SER A 121 0.62 13.08 5.75
C SER A 121 1.99 12.77 5.14
N ARG A 122 2.94 12.34 5.97
CA ARG A 122 4.30 11.99 5.49
C ARG A 122 4.31 10.78 4.58
N ALA A 123 3.60 9.72 4.95
CA ALA A 123 3.50 8.51 4.12
C ALA A 123 2.76 8.80 2.81
N ARG A 124 1.67 9.57 2.86
CA ARG A 124 0.91 9.98 1.68
C ARG A 124 1.77 10.76 0.68
N LYS A 125 2.59 11.71 1.13
CA LYS A 125 3.52 12.45 0.26
C LYS A 125 4.52 11.55 -0.47
N ILE A 126 4.93 10.44 0.16
CA ILE A 126 5.81 9.46 -0.48
C ILE A 126 5.04 8.64 -1.51
N ILE A 127 3.81 8.23 -1.19
CA ILE A 127 2.95 7.44 -2.09
C ILE A 127 2.56 8.27 -3.32
N GLU A 128 2.24 9.55 -3.16
CA GLU A 128 1.91 10.47 -4.25
C GLU A 128 3.02 10.60 -5.30
N LYS A 129 4.29 10.42 -4.89
CA LYS A 129 5.43 10.43 -5.83
C LYS A 129 5.42 9.27 -6.84
N PHE A 130 4.72 8.20 -6.54
CA PHE A 130 4.57 7.08 -7.47
C PHE A 130 3.60 7.38 -8.62
N LYS A 131 2.73 8.40 -8.49
CA LYS A 131 1.68 8.74 -9.46
C LYS A 131 0.83 7.52 -9.83
N PHE A 132 0.50 6.71 -8.83
CA PHE A 132 -0.10 5.41 -9.03
C PHE A 132 -1.56 5.48 -9.48
N GLU A 133 -2.21 6.63 -9.30
CA GLU A 133 -3.57 6.90 -9.76
C GLU A 133 -3.70 6.69 -11.28
N GLU A 134 -2.72 7.13 -12.06
CA GLU A 134 -2.69 6.95 -13.53
C GLU A 134 -2.64 5.46 -13.90
N GLU A 135 -1.94 4.66 -13.12
CA GLU A 135 -1.83 3.20 -13.34
C GLU A 135 -3.12 2.48 -12.90
N ILE A 136 -3.82 2.96 -11.87
CA ILE A 136 -5.11 2.41 -11.44
C ILE A 136 -6.13 2.55 -12.58
N GLU A 137 -6.26 3.73 -13.17
CA GLU A 137 -7.17 3.98 -14.29
C GLU A 137 -6.86 3.05 -15.47
N LYS A 138 -5.59 2.95 -15.84
CA LYS A 138 -5.15 2.08 -16.94
C LYS A 138 -5.42 0.59 -16.68
N LEU A 139 -5.23 0.13 -15.45
CA LEU A 139 -5.51 -1.26 -15.06
C LEU A 139 -7.02 -1.55 -15.07
N GLU A 140 -7.84 -0.57 -14.65
CA GLU A 140 -9.30 -0.67 -14.68
C GLU A 140 -9.81 -0.76 -16.11
N GLU A 141 -9.38 0.14 -17.00
CA GLU A 141 -9.72 0.13 -18.43
C GLU A 141 -9.32 -1.20 -19.11
N ALA A 142 -8.23 -1.80 -18.70
CA ALA A 142 -7.75 -3.07 -19.22
C ALA A 142 -8.41 -4.30 -18.57
N ASN A 143 -9.33 -4.13 -17.61
CA ASN A 143 -9.90 -5.23 -16.81
C ASN A 143 -8.84 -6.08 -16.09
N ARG A 144 -7.78 -5.45 -15.56
CA ARG A 144 -6.69 -6.12 -14.85
C ARG A 144 -6.61 -5.76 -13.38
N LEU A 145 -7.24 -4.65 -12.96
CA LEU A 145 -7.07 -4.10 -11.61
C LEU A 145 -7.43 -5.13 -10.53
N PHE A 146 -8.58 -5.79 -10.67
CA PHE A 146 -9.04 -6.76 -9.67
C PHE A 146 -8.07 -7.96 -9.53
N ASP A 147 -7.65 -8.55 -10.63
CA ASP A 147 -6.76 -9.70 -10.61
C ASP A 147 -5.39 -9.36 -10.03
N VAL A 148 -4.86 -8.18 -10.36
CA VAL A 148 -3.58 -7.70 -9.83
C VAL A 148 -3.69 -7.45 -8.32
N ILE A 149 -4.70 -6.73 -7.85
CA ILE A 149 -4.91 -6.46 -6.42
C ILE A 149 -5.15 -7.77 -5.66
N LYS A 150 -5.93 -8.71 -6.21
CA LYS A 150 -6.17 -10.02 -5.61
C LYS A 150 -4.88 -10.80 -5.39
N GLN A 151 -4.01 -10.85 -6.38
CA GLN A 151 -2.75 -11.56 -6.25
C GLN A 151 -1.78 -10.85 -5.29
N VAL A 152 -1.72 -9.53 -5.31
CA VAL A 152 -0.91 -8.76 -4.35
C VAL A 152 -1.43 -8.92 -2.92
N ALA A 153 -2.74 -8.92 -2.71
CA ALA A 153 -3.35 -9.15 -1.40
C ALA A 153 -3.01 -10.52 -0.80
N ALA A 154 -2.78 -11.52 -1.65
CA ALA A 154 -2.39 -12.86 -1.23
C ALA A 154 -0.91 -12.98 -0.81
N VAL A 155 -0.08 -11.99 -1.12
CA VAL A 155 1.34 -12.02 -0.73
C VAL A 155 1.47 -11.61 0.74
N ASP A 156 2.05 -12.50 1.56
CA ASP A 156 2.33 -12.20 2.96
C ASP A 156 3.65 -11.41 3.09
N LEU A 157 3.51 -10.10 3.29
CA LEU A 157 4.62 -9.19 3.57
C LEU A 157 4.62 -8.71 5.03
N HIS A 158 4.02 -9.49 5.94
CA HIS A 158 4.01 -9.15 7.37
C HIS A 158 5.43 -9.14 7.96
N PRO A 159 5.76 -8.23 8.90
CA PRO A 159 7.08 -8.17 9.52
C PRO A 159 7.55 -9.45 10.20
N ASP A 160 6.63 -10.28 10.71
CA ASP A 160 6.94 -11.58 11.32
C ASP A 160 7.37 -12.60 10.27
N THR A 161 6.88 -12.51 9.04
CA THR A 161 7.25 -13.37 7.92
C THR A 161 8.49 -12.85 7.21
N ILE A 162 8.53 -11.53 6.94
CA ILE A 162 9.66 -10.85 6.31
C ILE A 162 10.09 -9.68 7.18
N PRO A 163 11.15 -9.82 7.98
CA PRO A 163 11.72 -8.72 8.76
C PRO A 163 12.18 -7.55 7.88
N ASN A 164 12.29 -6.35 8.46
CA ASN A 164 12.63 -5.12 7.72
C ASN A 164 13.91 -5.23 6.88
N ILE A 165 14.96 -5.91 7.38
CA ILE A 165 16.19 -6.11 6.63
C ILE A 165 15.94 -6.96 5.38
N ALA A 166 15.23 -8.08 5.53
CA ALA A 166 14.88 -8.95 4.42
C ALA A 166 13.96 -8.25 3.42
N MET A 167 13.04 -7.39 3.89
CA MET A 167 12.20 -6.56 3.02
C MET A 167 13.02 -5.57 2.19
N GLY A 168 14.08 -4.99 2.77
CA GLY A 168 15.03 -4.15 2.04
C GLY A 168 15.70 -4.89 0.88
N TYR A 169 16.21 -6.10 1.12
CA TYR A 169 16.79 -6.94 0.07
C TYR A 169 15.79 -7.34 -1.01
N LEU A 170 14.55 -7.65 -0.63
CA LEU A 170 13.47 -7.95 -1.57
C LEU A 170 13.20 -6.76 -2.50
N PHE A 171 13.13 -5.55 -1.95
CA PHE A 171 12.96 -4.33 -2.74
C PHE A 171 14.11 -4.10 -3.71
N GLU A 172 15.34 -4.21 -3.25
CA GLU A 172 16.53 -4.08 -4.12
C GLU A 172 16.50 -5.09 -5.26
N ASP A 173 16.16 -6.35 -4.97
CA ASP A 173 16.06 -7.41 -5.97
C ASP A 173 14.96 -7.10 -7.01
N LEU A 174 13.78 -6.67 -6.59
CA LEU A 174 12.70 -6.30 -7.50
C LEU A 174 13.07 -5.11 -8.38
N VAL A 175 13.62 -4.04 -7.80
CA VAL A 175 14.06 -2.86 -8.56
C VAL A 175 15.11 -3.26 -9.59
N ARG A 176 16.09 -4.08 -9.21
CA ARG A 176 17.12 -4.60 -10.13
C ARG A 176 16.50 -5.39 -11.26
N ARG A 177 15.64 -6.37 -10.99
CA ARG A 177 14.99 -7.22 -12.00
C ARG A 177 14.18 -6.39 -13.00
N PHE A 178 13.39 -5.43 -12.52
CA PHE A 178 12.58 -4.56 -13.39
C PHE A 178 13.43 -3.59 -14.20
N ASN A 179 14.59 -3.16 -13.70
CA ASN A 179 15.52 -2.32 -14.44
C ASN A 179 16.29 -3.11 -15.50
N GLU A 180 16.72 -4.33 -15.19
CA GLU A 180 17.38 -5.22 -16.15
C GLU A 180 16.44 -5.52 -17.33
N GLN A 181 15.18 -5.87 -17.04
CA GLN A 181 14.16 -6.10 -18.07
C GLN A 181 13.93 -4.88 -18.98
N ALA A 182 14.04 -3.65 -18.42
CA ALA A 182 13.91 -2.43 -19.19
C ALA A 182 15.10 -2.16 -20.13
N ASN A 183 16.25 -2.76 -19.87
CA ASN A 183 17.48 -2.57 -20.67
C ASN A 183 17.68 -3.65 -21.74
N GLU A 184 16.91 -4.74 -21.71
CA GLU A 184 17.01 -5.85 -22.68
C GLU A 184 16.16 -5.62 -23.95
N GLU A 185 15.38 -4.54 -24.02
CA GLU A 185 14.58 -4.11 -25.17
C GLU A 185 15.15 -2.83 -25.83
#